data_5bce9b832d758873abc3279f25886d6b
#
_entry.id   5bce9b832d758873abc3279f25886d6b
#
_cell.length_a   1.000
_cell.length_b   1.000
_cell.length_c   1.000
_cell.angle_alpha   90.00
_cell.angle_beta   90.00
_cell.angle_gamma   90.00
#
_symmetry.space_group_name_H-M   'P 1'
#
loop_
_entity.id
_entity.type
_entity.pdbx_description
1 polymer ?
#
loop_
_entity_poly.entity_id
_entity_poly.type
_entity_poly.pdbx_seq_one_letter_code
_entity_poly.pdbx_strand_id
1 'polypeptide(L)'
;MWESVAGPMVSMTAAAMLIAPTPAPALPVDATPVLTTAPFGALPGQQVTHTVTISGMATLTAASITFTTTADLDSVIARAEPGQCTVSARTVVCDLGDVRLAAGGAAPRVTITGRISPDEPRGALVRNRVTLTATELPSDNAQVASNAYLIPGADPTIAEPPGQTEAAATSEPPHRRSMAAPAVAVLVAGALAVGVALLARRRRRPGAA
;
A
#
# COMPACT_ATOMS: atom_id res chain seq x y z
N MET A 1 55.45 -81.18 -5.17
CA MET A 1 55.59 -79.74 -5.46
C MET A 1 54.26 -79.29 -6.07
N TRP A 2 53.48 -78.65 -5.26
CA TRP A 2 52.15 -78.03 -5.65
C TRP A 2 52.26 -76.57 -5.42
N GLU A 3 52.37 -75.78 -6.47
CA GLU A 3 52.34 -74.32 -6.43
C GLU A 3 50.90 -73.87 -6.44
N SER A 4 50.46 -73.25 -5.34
CA SER A 4 49.17 -72.61 -5.21
C SER A 4 49.24 -71.22 -5.87
N VAL A 5 48.54 -71.07 -6.99
CA VAL A 5 48.35 -69.77 -7.63
C VAL A 5 47.17 -69.07 -6.95
N ALA A 6 47.48 -68.05 -6.12
CA ALA A 6 46.50 -67.17 -5.54
C ALA A 6 46.12 -66.05 -6.55
N GLY A 7 44.92 -66.11 -7.09
CA GLY A 7 44.37 -65.05 -7.95
C GLY A 7 43.90 -63.84 -7.17
N PRO A 8 44.10 -62.61 -7.67
CA PRO A 8 43.60 -61.38 -6.97
C PRO A 8 42.10 -61.27 -7.05
N MET A 9 41.43 -61.22 -5.88
CA MET A 9 40.01 -60.82 -5.78
C MET A 9 39.88 -59.30 -6.00
N VAL A 10 39.28 -58.94 -7.12
CA VAL A 10 38.87 -57.53 -7.38
C VAL A 10 37.57 -57.25 -6.64
N SER A 11 37.64 -56.51 -5.56
CA SER A 11 36.45 -56.00 -4.83
C SER A 11 35.85 -54.86 -5.61
N MET A 12 34.71 -55.07 -6.27
CA MET A 12 33.88 -54.01 -6.83
C MET A 12 33.08 -53.34 -5.71
N THR A 13 33.52 -52.16 -5.28
CA THR A 13 32.76 -51.29 -4.41
C THR A 13 31.68 -50.58 -5.22
N ALA A 14 30.42 -50.99 -5.10
CA ALA A 14 29.29 -50.29 -5.69
C ALA A 14 29.03 -49.01 -4.88
N ALA A 15 29.37 -47.84 -5.42
CA ALA A 15 29.03 -46.56 -4.87
C ALA A 15 27.53 -46.31 -5.14
N ALA A 16 26.68 -46.48 -4.12
CA ALA A 16 25.30 -46.08 -4.17
C ALA A 16 25.23 -44.54 -4.12
N MET A 17 24.97 -43.90 -5.26
CA MET A 17 24.65 -42.45 -5.31
C MET A 17 23.28 -42.25 -4.67
N LEU A 18 23.27 -41.70 -3.47
CA LEU A 18 22.07 -41.16 -2.82
C LEU A 18 21.62 -39.91 -3.60
N ILE A 19 20.66 -40.08 -4.49
CA ILE A 19 19.96 -38.94 -5.11
C ILE A 19 19.11 -38.30 -4.03
N ALA A 20 19.58 -37.17 -3.47
CA ALA A 20 18.78 -36.36 -2.57
C ALA A 20 17.54 -35.86 -3.33
N PRO A 21 16.32 -35.98 -2.77
CA PRO A 21 15.15 -35.45 -3.42
C PRO A 21 15.30 -33.93 -3.59
N THR A 22 15.17 -33.47 -4.83
CA THR A 22 15.13 -32.03 -5.13
C THR A 22 13.95 -31.41 -4.38
N PRO A 23 14.16 -30.37 -3.55
CA PRO A 23 13.05 -29.72 -2.87
C PRO A 23 12.04 -29.20 -3.90
N ALA A 24 10.77 -29.54 -3.69
CA ALA A 24 9.70 -29.02 -4.54
C ALA A 24 9.68 -27.49 -4.47
N PRO A 25 9.47 -26.78 -5.60
CA PRO A 25 9.38 -25.34 -5.59
C PRO A 25 8.26 -24.91 -4.61
N ALA A 26 8.60 -24.03 -3.66
CA ALA A 26 7.62 -23.48 -2.74
C ALA A 26 6.57 -22.69 -3.55
N LEU A 27 5.28 -22.94 -3.24
CA LEU A 27 4.18 -22.16 -3.85
C LEU A 27 4.33 -20.69 -3.45
N PRO A 28 4.06 -19.76 -4.37
CA PRO A 28 4.09 -18.33 -4.05
C PRO A 28 3.12 -18.02 -2.91
N VAL A 29 3.58 -17.32 -1.91
CA VAL A 29 2.77 -16.89 -0.77
C VAL A 29 1.90 -15.71 -1.21
N ASP A 30 0.58 -15.85 -1.11
CA ASP A 30 -0.37 -14.78 -1.44
C ASP A 30 -0.55 -13.86 -0.23
N ALA A 31 0.34 -12.86 -0.10
CA ALA A 31 0.31 -11.84 0.93
C ALA A 31 0.81 -10.51 0.35
N THR A 32 -0.09 -9.54 0.20
CA THR A 32 0.22 -8.25 -0.43
C THR A 32 -0.07 -7.10 0.53
N PRO A 33 0.94 -6.29 0.90
CA PRO A 33 0.72 -5.06 1.66
C PRO A 33 0.13 -3.97 0.76
N VAL A 34 -0.76 -3.16 1.32
CA VAL A 34 -1.34 -1.98 0.68
C VAL A 34 -1.10 -0.78 1.57
N LEU A 35 -0.52 0.29 1.03
CA LEU A 35 -0.23 1.53 1.73
C LEU A 35 -1.15 2.65 1.26
N THR A 36 -1.89 3.27 2.19
CA THR A 36 -2.65 4.49 1.96
C THR A 36 -2.13 5.62 2.85
N THR A 37 -2.24 6.87 2.38
CA THR A 37 -1.79 8.07 3.09
C THR A 37 -2.88 9.12 3.05
N ALA A 38 -3.21 9.71 4.20
CA ALA A 38 -4.22 10.75 4.34
C ALA A 38 -3.77 11.86 5.33
N PRO A 39 -3.84 13.14 4.94
CA PRO A 39 -4.09 13.62 3.60
C PRO A 39 -2.92 13.30 2.66
N PHE A 40 -3.23 13.07 1.38
CA PHE A 40 -2.18 12.91 0.37
C PHE A 40 -1.66 14.31 -0.01
N GLY A 41 -0.34 14.52 0.07
CA GLY A 41 0.25 15.85 -0.13
C GLY A 41 0.16 16.75 1.12
N ALA A 42 0.36 16.18 2.31
CA ALA A 42 0.37 16.94 3.55
C ALA A 42 1.42 18.06 3.54
N LEU A 43 1.06 19.22 4.10
CA LEU A 43 1.94 20.38 4.24
C LEU A 43 2.90 20.22 5.43
N PRO A 44 4.04 20.95 5.45
CA PRO A 44 4.87 21.07 6.64
C PRO A 44 4.04 21.49 7.86
N GLY A 45 4.25 20.82 8.99
CA GLY A 45 3.46 21.01 10.21
C GLY A 45 2.08 20.35 10.22
N GLN A 46 1.61 19.78 9.12
CA GLN A 46 0.32 19.10 9.04
C GLN A 46 0.43 17.64 9.52
N GLN A 47 -0.61 17.16 10.18
CA GLN A 47 -0.73 15.76 10.56
C GLN A 47 -1.01 14.89 9.34
N VAL A 48 -0.34 13.74 9.27
CA VAL A 48 -0.52 12.71 8.25
C VAL A 48 -0.75 11.36 8.91
N THR A 49 -1.58 10.56 8.29
CA THR A 49 -1.84 9.17 8.72
C THR A 49 -1.54 8.22 7.56
N HIS A 50 -0.65 7.28 7.80
CA HIS A 50 -0.38 6.17 6.90
C HIS A 50 -1.09 4.93 7.44
N THR A 51 -1.83 4.25 6.58
CA THR A 51 -2.49 2.98 6.92
C THR A 51 -1.94 1.89 6.01
N VAL A 52 -1.44 0.83 6.63
CA VAL A 52 -1.00 -0.39 5.95
C VAL A 52 -1.99 -1.50 6.26
N THR A 53 -2.46 -2.18 5.24
CA THR A 53 -3.27 -3.40 5.36
C THR A 53 -2.60 -4.53 4.59
N ILE A 54 -2.72 -5.78 5.08
CA ILE A 54 -2.20 -6.94 4.38
C ILE A 54 -3.39 -7.74 3.87
N SER A 55 -3.43 -7.97 2.56
CA SER A 55 -4.45 -8.79 1.90
C SER A 55 -3.84 -10.07 1.34
N GLY A 56 -4.68 -11.08 1.11
CA GLY A 56 -4.29 -12.36 0.53
C GLY A 56 -4.90 -13.56 1.23
N MET A 57 -4.38 -14.74 0.93
CA MET A 57 -4.75 -16.01 1.55
C MET A 57 -3.50 -16.79 1.92
N ALA A 58 -2.96 -16.53 3.11
CA ALA A 58 -1.74 -17.16 3.61
C ALA A 58 -1.74 -17.25 5.13
N THR A 59 -0.91 -18.12 5.68
CA THR A 59 -0.46 -18.06 7.06
C THR A 59 0.96 -17.55 7.05
N LEU A 60 1.21 -16.48 7.80
CA LEU A 60 2.51 -15.85 7.93
C LEU A 60 3.00 -16.06 9.35
N THR A 61 4.23 -16.56 9.49
CA THR A 61 4.89 -16.76 10.79
C THR A 61 5.92 -15.66 11.00
N ALA A 62 5.96 -15.10 12.21
CA ALA A 62 6.84 -13.99 12.57
C ALA A 62 6.75 -12.83 11.56
N ALA A 63 5.51 -12.47 11.18
CA ALA A 63 5.26 -11.39 10.23
C ALA A 63 5.67 -10.04 10.82
N SER A 64 6.39 -9.24 10.03
CA SER A 64 6.81 -7.90 10.41
C SER A 64 6.60 -6.91 9.26
N ILE A 65 6.18 -5.70 9.62
CA ILE A 65 6.05 -4.56 8.71
C ILE A 65 7.13 -3.53 9.05
N THR A 66 7.91 -3.15 8.04
CA THR A 66 8.80 -2.00 8.13
C THR A 66 8.27 -0.90 7.22
N PHE A 67 7.89 0.22 7.81
CA PHE A 67 7.54 1.46 7.09
C PHE A 67 8.74 2.40 7.13
N THR A 68 9.06 3.02 5.99
CA THR A 68 10.07 4.07 5.87
C THR A 68 9.51 5.24 5.08
N THR A 69 9.93 6.46 5.45
CA THR A 69 9.58 7.69 4.73
C THR A 69 10.82 8.56 4.57
N THR A 70 10.85 9.39 3.51
CA THR A 70 11.93 10.37 3.30
C THR A 70 11.70 11.67 4.05
N ALA A 71 10.46 11.97 4.47
CA ALA A 71 10.17 13.13 5.29
C ALA A 71 10.42 12.84 6.78
N ASP A 72 10.85 13.84 7.53
CA ASP A 72 10.89 13.77 8.98
C ASP A 72 9.48 13.90 9.56
N LEU A 73 9.11 12.96 10.41
CA LEU A 73 7.83 12.96 11.11
C LEU A 73 8.04 13.26 12.59
N ASP A 74 7.37 14.28 13.08
CA ASP A 74 7.31 14.62 14.50
C ASP A 74 6.14 13.92 15.18
N SER A 75 6.28 13.62 16.48
CA SER A 75 5.23 13.03 17.33
C SER A 75 4.61 11.77 16.73
N VAL A 76 5.46 10.87 16.25
CA VAL A 76 5.02 9.62 15.59
C VAL A 76 4.37 8.68 16.60
N ILE A 77 3.17 8.21 16.29
CA ILE A 77 2.45 7.17 17.00
C ILE A 77 2.12 6.07 16.01
N ALA A 78 2.45 4.83 16.35
CA ALA A 78 2.11 3.68 15.52
C ALA A 78 1.34 2.63 16.33
N ARG A 79 0.35 2.01 15.69
CA ARG A 79 -0.45 0.91 16.25
C ARG A 79 -0.57 -0.19 15.22
N ALA A 80 -0.39 -1.43 15.66
CA ALA A 80 -0.61 -2.62 14.87
C ALA A 80 -1.77 -3.43 15.46
N GLU A 81 -2.59 -3.99 14.61
CA GLU A 81 -3.72 -4.88 14.95
C GLU A 81 -3.65 -6.12 14.03
N PRO A 82 -3.08 -7.25 14.50
CA PRO A 82 -2.44 -7.50 15.80
C PRO A 82 -1.02 -6.93 15.86
N GLY A 83 -0.42 -6.89 17.06
CA GLY A 83 1.01 -6.67 17.25
C GLY A 83 1.38 -5.39 17.98
N GLN A 84 2.66 -5.03 17.89
CA GLN A 84 3.25 -3.85 18.52
C GLN A 84 4.29 -3.20 17.61
N CYS A 85 4.50 -1.88 17.80
CA CYS A 85 5.38 -1.11 16.95
C CYS A 85 6.47 -0.39 17.74
N THR A 86 7.65 -0.31 17.13
CA THR A 86 8.75 0.58 17.54
C THR A 86 8.84 1.70 16.53
N VAL A 87 8.95 2.95 16.99
CA VAL A 87 8.88 4.14 16.16
C VAL A 87 10.15 4.97 16.24
N SER A 88 10.52 5.59 15.13
CA SER A 88 11.50 6.66 15.00
C SER A 88 11.01 7.69 13.96
N ALA A 89 11.73 8.80 13.78
CA ALA A 89 11.28 9.90 12.92
C ALA A 89 10.97 9.50 11.46
N ARG A 90 11.72 8.54 10.91
CA ARG A 90 11.61 8.11 9.50
C ARG A 90 11.31 6.63 9.32
N THR A 91 11.28 5.87 10.39
CA THR A 91 11.12 4.41 10.32
C THR A 91 10.23 3.92 11.43
N VAL A 92 9.27 3.07 11.07
CA VAL A 92 8.41 2.35 12.00
C VAL A 92 8.54 0.87 11.70
N VAL A 93 8.83 0.08 12.73
CA VAL A 93 8.87 -1.39 12.63
C VAL A 93 7.78 -1.95 13.52
N CYS A 94 6.87 -2.72 12.94
CA CYS A 94 5.78 -3.36 13.65
C CYS A 94 5.92 -4.89 13.55
N ASP A 95 6.00 -5.53 14.70
CA ASP A 95 5.92 -6.98 14.84
C ASP A 95 4.45 -7.38 14.96
N LEU A 96 3.98 -8.17 13.99
CA LEU A 96 2.60 -8.66 13.93
C LEU A 96 2.47 -10.08 14.50
N GLY A 97 3.60 -10.79 14.71
CA GLY A 97 3.62 -12.19 15.10
C GLY A 97 3.07 -13.11 14.02
N ASP A 98 2.36 -14.14 14.44
CA ASP A 98 1.74 -15.09 13.51
C ASP A 98 0.38 -14.58 13.04
N VAL A 99 0.23 -14.45 11.74
CA VAL A 99 -0.96 -13.86 11.10
C VAL A 99 -1.58 -14.84 10.11
N ARG A 100 -2.90 -15.01 10.17
CA ARG A 100 -3.67 -15.78 9.20
C ARG A 100 -4.51 -14.86 8.34
N LEU A 101 -4.18 -14.81 7.04
CA LEU A 101 -4.94 -14.11 6.03
C LEU A 101 -6.01 -15.06 5.46
N ALA A 102 -7.26 -14.64 5.46
CA ALA A 102 -8.38 -15.41 4.93
C ALA A 102 -9.40 -14.50 4.24
N ALA A 103 -10.06 -15.02 3.22
CA ALA A 103 -11.13 -14.31 2.54
C ALA A 103 -12.27 -13.95 3.53
N GLY A 104 -12.58 -12.65 3.63
CA GLY A 104 -13.62 -12.16 4.55
C GLY A 104 -13.20 -12.07 6.02
N GLY A 105 -11.95 -12.45 6.37
CA GLY A 105 -11.38 -12.22 7.69
C GLY A 105 -10.98 -10.75 7.91
N ALA A 106 -10.75 -10.38 9.17
CA ALA A 106 -10.18 -9.08 9.50
C ALA A 106 -8.74 -9.01 8.97
N ALA A 107 -8.46 -8.07 8.06
CA ALA A 107 -7.12 -7.85 7.55
C ALA A 107 -6.25 -7.21 8.64
N PRO A 108 -5.01 -7.70 8.84
CA PRO A 108 -4.04 -7.04 9.70
C PRO A 108 -3.85 -5.59 9.27
N ARG A 109 -3.81 -4.70 10.26
CA ARG A 109 -3.72 -3.25 10.01
C ARG A 109 -2.63 -2.62 10.86
N VAL A 110 -1.82 -1.78 10.23
CA VAL A 110 -0.90 -0.87 10.91
C VAL A 110 -1.31 0.55 10.59
N THR A 111 -1.48 1.37 11.63
CA THR A 111 -1.79 2.80 11.50
C THR A 111 -0.64 3.60 12.09
N ILE A 112 -0.06 4.49 11.30
CA ILE A 112 1.06 5.35 11.67
C ILE A 112 0.59 6.79 11.51
N THR A 113 0.57 7.54 12.60
CA THR A 113 0.19 8.95 12.60
C THR A 113 1.38 9.77 13.05
N GLY A 114 1.68 10.84 12.32
CA GLY A 114 2.75 11.78 12.63
C GLY A 114 2.42 13.14 12.07
N ARG A 115 3.30 14.10 12.33
CA ARG A 115 3.23 15.44 11.76
C ARG A 115 4.43 15.63 10.86
N ILE A 116 4.23 16.05 9.62
CA ILE A 116 5.34 16.44 8.74
C ILE A 116 6.14 17.53 9.45
N SER A 117 7.44 17.38 9.54
CA SER A 117 8.28 18.42 10.19
C SER A 117 8.03 19.79 9.56
N PRO A 118 7.90 20.85 10.36
CA PRO A 118 7.75 22.21 9.83
C PRO A 118 8.92 22.65 8.96
N ASP A 119 10.10 22.03 9.16
CA ASP A 119 11.33 22.34 8.44
C ASP A 119 11.44 21.61 7.09
N GLU A 120 10.50 20.72 6.77
CA GLU A 120 10.49 20.06 5.47
C GLU A 120 10.28 21.06 4.34
N PRO A 121 11.16 21.06 3.31
CA PRO A 121 11.08 22.03 2.24
C PRO A 121 9.83 21.80 1.38
N ARG A 122 9.15 22.90 1.05
CA ARG A 122 8.04 22.86 0.06
C ARG A 122 8.60 22.42 -1.30
N GLY A 123 7.84 21.60 -2.01
CA GLY A 123 8.27 20.98 -3.27
C GLY A 123 9.15 19.75 -3.08
N ALA A 124 9.48 19.34 -1.85
CA ALA A 124 10.20 18.11 -1.59
C ALA A 124 9.36 16.89 -1.99
N LEU A 125 10.02 15.89 -2.57
CA LEU A 125 9.40 14.60 -2.89
C LEU A 125 9.45 13.69 -1.67
N VAL A 126 8.28 13.47 -1.07
CA VAL A 126 8.09 12.47 -0.01
C VAL A 126 7.85 11.11 -0.65
N ARG A 127 8.66 10.13 -0.25
CA ARG A 127 8.52 8.73 -0.64
C ARG A 127 8.26 7.89 0.59
N ASN A 128 7.18 7.16 0.57
CA ASN A 128 6.82 6.22 1.62
C ASN A 128 6.94 4.80 1.06
N ARG A 129 7.52 3.91 1.85
CA ARG A 129 7.71 2.51 1.48
C ARG A 129 7.34 1.62 2.65
N VAL A 130 6.65 0.54 2.35
CA VAL A 130 6.32 -0.55 3.28
C VAL A 130 6.98 -1.82 2.77
N THR A 131 7.60 -2.54 3.67
CA THR A 131 8.14 -3.88 3.41
C THR A 131 7.50 -4.86 4.38
N LEU A 132 6.88 -5.90 3.85
CA LEU A 132 6.37 -7.04 4.62
C LEU A 132 7.38 -8.17 4.56
N THR A 133 7.76 -8.69 5.72
CA THR A 133 8.61 -9.87 5.88
C THR A 133 7.89 -10.90 6.73
N ALA A 134 8.15 -12.19 6.48
CA ALA A 134 7.68 -13.33 7.27
C ALA A 134 8.57 -14.53 6.95
N THR A 135 8.47 -15.58 7.75
CA THR A 135 9.28 -16.80 7.54
C THR A 135 9.01 -17.44 6.17
N GLU A 136 7.77 -17.38 5.68
CA GLU A 136 7.34 -17.97 4.41
C GLU A 136 7.66 -17.08 3.20
N LEU A 137 8.03 -15.81 3.44
CA LEU A 137 8.43 -14.88 2.38
C LEU A 137 9.94 -14.94 2.20
N PRO A 138 10.47 -15.29 1.02
CA PRO A 138 11.89 -15.25 0.75
C PRO A 138 12.44 -13.84 0.99
N SER A 139 13.63 -13.73 1.58
CA SER A 139 14.24 -12.43 1.91
C SER A 139 14.54 -11.56 0.68
N ASP A 140 14.75 -12.18 -0.48
CA ASP A 140 14.96 -11.54 -1.78
C ASP A 140 13.65 -11.14 -2.49
N ASN A 141 12.50 -11.65 -2.04
CA ASN A 141 11.16 -11.38 -2.55
C ASN A 141 10.26 -10.72 -1.50
N ALA A 142 10.82 -9.85 -0.66
CA ALA A 142 10.02 -9.09 0.30
C ALA A 142 8.88 -8.35 -0.42
N GLN A 143 7.65 -8.51 0.09
CA GLN A 143 6.49 -7.83 -0.48
C GLN A 143 6.55 -6.35 -0.13
N VAL A 144 6.43 -5.49 -1.15
CA VAL A 144 6.61 -4.05 -1.00
C VAL A 144 5.40 -3.28 -1.52
N ALA A 145 4.96 -2.29 -0.73
CA ALA A 145 4.05 -1.25 -1.19
C ALA A 145 4.73 0.12 -1.04
N SER A 146 4.45 1.04 -1.95
CA SER A 146 5.00 2.38 -1.88
C SER A 146 4.05 3.42 -2.46
N ASN A 147 4.15 4.64 -1.97
CA ASN A 147 3.56 5.81 -2.59
C ASN A 147 4.51 7.00 -2.48
N ALA A 148 4.27 8.02 -3.30
CA ALA A 148 5.06 9.24 -3.28
C ALA A 148 4.19 10.44 -3.63
N TYR A 149 4.51 11.60 -3.02
CA TYR A 149 3.84 12.86 -3.33
C TYR A 149 4.83 14.02 -3.15
N LEU A 150 4.52 15.14 -3.80
CA LEU A 150 5.23 16.40 -3.55
C LEU A 150 4.56 17.14 -2.40
N ILE A 151 5.35 17.68 -1.48
CA ILE A 151 4.86 18.66 -0.51
C ILE A 151 4.42 19.88 -1.33
N PRO A 152 3.14 20.34 -1.22
CA PRO A 152 2.67 21.45 -2.01
C PRO A 152 3.56 22.69 -1.84
N GLY A 153 3.90 23.34 -2.95
CA GLY A 153 4.56 24.64 -2.95
C GLY A 153 3.68 25.70 -2.29
N ALA A 154 4.22 26.87 -1.98
CA ALA A 154 3.38 28.04 -1.82
C ALA A 154 2.68 28.25 -3.16
N ASP A 155 1.35 28.41 -3.15
CA ASP A 155 0.67 28.92 -4.34
C ASP A 155 1.44 30.15 -4.81
N PRO A 156 1.82 30.23 -6.11
CA PRO A 156 2.34 31.47 -6.61
C PRO A 156 1.27 32.51 -6.26
N THR A 157 1.59 33.39 -5.32
CA THR A 157 0.78 34.56 -5.06
C THR A 157 0.62 35.20 -6.43
N ILE A 158 -0.58 35.11 -7.03
CA ILE A 158 -0.89 35.88 -8.21
C ILE A 158 -0.62 37.29 -7.73
N ALA A 159 0.55 37.83 -8.12
CA ALA A 159 0.87 39.22 -7.86
C ALA A 159 -0.27 39.99 -8.48
N GLU A 160 -1.11 40.54 -7.64
CA GLU A 160 -2.19 41.44 -8.07
C GLU A 160 -1.53 42.47 -8.99
N PRO A 161 -1.93 42.54 -10.26
CA PRO A 161 -1.30 43.44 -11.21
C PRO A 161 -1.31 44.85 -10.60
N PRO A 162 -0.17 45.57 -10.56
CA PRO A 162 -0.09 46.87 -9.92
C PRO A 162 -1.19 47.76 -10.47
N GLY A 163 -2.06 48.24 -9.58
CA GLY A 163 -3.21 49.09 -9.72
C GLY A 163 -3.48 49.61 -11.14
N GLN A 164 -4.48 49.03 -11.81
CA GLN A 164 -5.19 49.78 -12.80
C GLN A 164 -5.95 50.85 -12.04
N THR A 165 -5.44 52.07 -12.09
CA THR A 165 -6.17 53.30 -11.69
C THR A 165 -7.50 53.26 -12.40
N GLU A 166 -8.57 53.03 -11.64
CA GLU A 166 -9.94 53.03 -12.10
C GLU A 166 -10.27 54.42 -12.56
N ALA A 167 -10.20 54.63 -13.88
CA ALA A 167 -10.80 55.79 -14.51
C ALA A 167 -12.30 55.60 -14.44
N ALA A 168 -12.93 56.39 -13.57
CA ALA A 168 -14.37 56.48 -13.42
C ALA A 168 -15.04 56.74 -14.75
N ALA A 169 -15.62 55.69 -15.36
CA ALA A 169 -16.55 55.78 -16.47
C ALA A 169 -17.94 55.41 -15.95
N THR A 170 -18.73 56.42 -15.66
CA THR A 170 -20.18 56.37 -15.53
C THR A 170 -20.76 55.72 -16.78
N SER A 171 -21.38 54.57 -16.67
CA SER A 171 -22.23 54.00 -17.72
C SER A 171 -23.33 53.13 -17.11
N GLU A 172 -24.51 53.52 -17.45
CA GLU A 172 -25.86 53.02 -17.25
C GLU A 172 -26.05 51.50 -17.54
N PRO A 173 -26.96 50.80 -16.83
CA PRO A 173 -27.12 49.35 -16.96
C PRO A 173 -28.06 48.96 -18.11
N PRO A 174 -27.69 48.05 -18.99
CA PRO A 174 -28.68 47.36 -19.81
C PRO A 174 -29.13 46.06 -19.11
N HIS A 175 -30.44 45.98 -18.92
CA HIS A 175 -31.16 44.74 -18.61
C HIS A 175 -30.76 43.60 -19.54
N ARG A 176 -30.14 42.54 -19.01
CA ARG A 176 -30.11 41.23 -19.67
C ARG A 176 -30.64 40.13 -18.78
N ARG A 177 -31.76 39.58 -19.27
CA ARG A 177 -32.43 38.38 -18.79
C ARG A 177 -31.47 37.24 -18.65
N SER A 178 -31.34 36.72 -17.47
CA SER A 178 -30.67 35.45 -17.15
C SER A 178 -31.56 34.30 -17.64
N MET A 179 -31.16 33.64 -18.73
CA MET A 179 -31.61 32.30 -19.03
C MET A 179 -30.40 31.37 -18.75
N ALA A 180 -30.32 30.82 -17.57
CA ALA A 180 -29.38 29.72 -17.24
C ALA A 180 -30.19 28.47 -16.96
N ALA A 181 -29.97 27.52 -17.83
CA ALA A 181 -30.61 26.24 -18.02
C ALA A 181 -30.43 25.24 -16.84
N PRO A 182 -31.35 24.30 -16.67
CA PRO A 182 -31.17 23.16 -15.80
C PRO A 182 -30.65 21.95 -16.60
N ALA A 183 -29.34 21.85 -16.77
CA ALA A 183 -28.76 20.71 -17.49
C ALA A 183 -28.08 19.65 -16.58
N VAL A 184 -27.99 19.89 -15.26
CA VAL A 184 -27.25 18.99 -14.34
C VAL A 184 -28.14 17.94 -13.66
N ALA A 185 -29.48 18.13 -13.66
CA ALA A 185 -30.38 17.23 -12.92
C ALA A 185 -30.65 15.87 -13.58
N VAL A 186 -30.35 15.68 -14.88
CA VAL A 186 -30.73 14.48 -15.62
C VAL A 186 -29.70 13.33 -15.46
N LEU A 187 -28.44 13.60 -15.16
CA LEU A 187 -27.40 12.57 -15.06
C LEU A 187 -27.43 11.79 -13.74
N VAL A 188 -27.92 12.36 -12.66
CA VAL A 188 -27.98 11.68 -11.35
C VAL A 188 -29.13 10.69 -11.26
N ALA A 189 -30.26 10.96 -11.92
CA ALA A 189 -31.41 10.06 -11.93
C ALA A 189 -31.16 8.74 -12.71
N GLY A 190 -30.35 8.81 -13.78
CA GLY A 190 -30.00 7.63 -14.59
C GLY A 190 -29.14 6.60 -13.87
N ALA A 191 -28.19 7.04 -13.06
CA ALA A 191 -27.28 6.15 -12.33
C ALA A 191 -27.98 5.35 -11.21
N LEU A 192 -28.96 5.96 -10.54
CA LEU A 192 -29.74 5.29 -9.48
C LEU A 192 -30.67 4.21 -10.04
N ALA A 193 -31.28 4.43 -11.22
CA ALA A 193 -32.17 3.45 -11.84
C ALA A 193 -31.44 2.17 -12.29
N VAL A 194 -30.22 2.30 -12.81
CA VAL A 194 -29.40 1.15 -13.22
C VAL A 194 -28.90 0.34 -12.00
N GLY A 195 -28.55 1.00 -10.92
CA GLY A 195 -28.11 0.35 -9.69
C GLY A 195 -29.20 -0.50 -9.04
N VAL A 196 -30.43 0.00 -8.97
CA VAL A 196 -31.59 -0.72 -8.40
C VAL A 196 -31.98 -1.92 -9.29
N ALA A 197 -31.93 -1.76 -10.62
CA ALA A 197 -32.24 -2.88 -11.53
C ALA A 197 -31.23 -4.03 -11.43
N LEU A 198 -29.95 -3.74 -11.25
CA LEU A 198 -28.90 -4.75 -11.08
C LEU A 198 -29.02 -5.49 -9.73
N LEU A 199 -29.36 -4.79 -8.66
CA LEU A 199 -29.61 -5.40 -7.34
C LEU A 199 -30.86 -6.29 -7.34
N ALA A 200 -31.95 -5.88 -7.99
CA ALA A 200 -33.16 -6.68 -8.12
C ALA A 200 -32.93 -7.96 -8.96
N ARG A 201 -32.10 -7.85 -10.01
CA ARG A 201 -31.75 -9.01 -10.87
C ARG A 201 -30.85 -10.02 -10.14
N ARG A 202 -29.98 -9.56 -9.26
CA ARG A 202 -29.12 -10.43 -8.43
C ARG A 202 -29.92 -11.21 -7.37
N ARG A 203 -30.97 -10.61 -6.81
CA ARG A 203 -31.85 -11.27 -5.81
C ARG A 203 -32.80 -12.31 -6.43
N ARG A 204 -33.04 -12.32 -7.76
CA ARG A 204 -33.95 -13.21 -8.45
C ARG A 204 -33.28 -14.46 -9.04
N ARG A 205 -31.97 -14.70 -8.80
CA ARG A 205 -31.34 -15.97 -9.16
C ARG A 205 -31.57 -16.98 -8.01
N PRO A 206 -32.57 -17.88 -8.09
CA PRO A 206 -32.69 -19.01 -7.16
C PRO A 206 -31.48 -19.91 -7.39
N GLY A 207 -30.88 -20.39 -6.29
CA GLY A 207 -29.78 -21.32 -6.34
C GLY A 207 -30.20 -22.59 -7.11
N ALA A 208 -29.44 -22.89 -8.13
CA ALA A 208 -29.45 -24.23 -8.72
C ALA A 208 -28.57 -25.10 -7.81
N ALA A 209 -29.24 -26.15 -7.29
CA ALA A 209 -28.64 -27.22 -6.49
C ALA A 209 -27.66 -28.05 -7.32
#